data_b523586f4d096dc341474ba811a7336a
#
_entry.id   b523586f4d096dc341474ba811a7336a
#
_cell.length_a   1.000
_cell.length_b   1.000
_cell.length_c   1.000
_cell.angle_alpha   90.00
_cell.angle_beta   90.00
_cell.angle_gamma   90.00
#
_symmetry.space_group_name_H-M   'P 1'
#
loop_
_entity.id
_entity.type
_entity.pdbx_description
1 polymer ?
#
loop_
_entity_poly.entity_id
_entity_poly.type
_entity_poly.pdbx_seq_one_letter_code
_entity_poly.pdbx_strand_id
1 'polypeptide(L)'
;FFPRKAAVEEAKLQEAMAMNELHHQQYALNKTIHNHRLKIQQLQNQLNYLRNNALKSAGILINTIQSQYEKENIEYYEYLEGMSTANDIKLKYLKVLNEYNQEIIRLNRYYSRSWD
;
A
#
# COMPACT_ATOMS: atom_id res chain seq x y z
N PHE A 1 1.79 39.95 44.55
CA PHE A 1 1.65 40.18 43.18
C PHE A 1 2.59 39.41 42.25
N PHE A 2 3.84 39.20 42.67
CA PHE A 2 4.75 38.33 41.92
C PHE A 2 4.20 36.88 41.75
N PRO A 3 3.64 36.24 42.79
CA PRO A 3 3.10 34.88 42.63
C PRO A 3 1.98 34.80 41.61
N ARG A 4 1.10 35.81 41.55
CA ARG A 4 -0.02 35.80 40.61
C ARG A 4 0.45 36.02 39.17
N LYS A 5 1.42 36.92 38.95
CA LYS A 5 2.00 37.15 37.64
C LYS A 5 2.77 35.94 37.16
N ALA A 6 3.54 35.30 38.04
CA ALA A 6 4.27 34.08 37.71
C ALA A 6 3.31 32.92 37.38
N ALA A 7 2.19 32.78 38.10
CA ALA A 7 1.19 31.79 37.84
C ALA A 7 0.50 32.01 36.47
N VAL A 8 0.23 33.26 36.08
CA VAL A 8 -0.35 33.59 34.78
C VAL A 8 0.63 33.29 33.65
N GLU A 9 1.90 33.65 33.84
CA GLU A 9 2.95 33.38 32.85
C GLU A 9 3.17 31.85 32.68
N GLU A 10 3.15 31.10 33.78
CA GLU A 10 3.25 29.66 33.74
C GLU A 10 2.07 29.03 33.00
N ALA A 11 0.84 29.51 33.26
CA ALA A 11 -0.35 29.03 32.57
C ALA A 11 -0.28 29.34 31.07
N LYS A 12 0.20 30.50 30.67
CA LYS A 12 0.41 30.87 29.25
C LYS A 12 1.46 29.99 28.60
N LEU A 13 2.54 29.71 29.31
CA LEU A 13 3.58 28.81 28.80
C LEU A 13 3.04 27.40 28.61
N GLN A 14 2.29 26.88 29.57
CA GLN A 14 1.66 25.56 29.45
C GLN A 14 0.68 25.50 28.29
N GLU A 15 -0.11 26.55 28.09
CA GLU A 15 -1.02 26.66 26.94
C GLU A 15 -0.25 26.64 25.63
N ALA A 16 0.83 27.41 25.52
CA ALA A 16 1.68 27.45 24.33
C ALA A 16 2.31 26.07 24.05
N MET A 17 2.78 25.38 25.08
CA MET A 17 3.34 24.04 24.96
C MET A 17 2.30 23.02 24.50
N ALA A 18 1.08 23.10 25.03
CA ALA A 18 -0.04 22.23 24.64
C ALA A 18 -0.42 22.48 23.18
N MET A 19 -0.46 23.73 22.74
CA MET A 19 -0.73 24.08 21.33
C MET A 19 0.36 23.57 20.40
N ASN A 20 1.62 23.73 20.79
CA ASN A 20 2.74 23.20 20.01
C ASN A 20 2.67 21.67 19.88
N GLU A 21 2.34 20.99 20.95
CA GLU A 21 2.17 19.53 20.92
C GLU A 21 1.03 19.13 19.99
N LEU A 22 -0.09 19.84 20.05
CA LEU A 22 -1.23 19.59 19.17
C LEU A 22 -0.86 19.80 17.70
N HIS A 23 -0.17 20.89 17.38
CA HIS A 23 0.31 21.14 16.02
C HIS A 23 1.27 20.07 15.54
N HIS A 24 2.15 19.61 16.42
CA HIS A 24 3.10 18.55 16.11
C HIS A 24 2.39 17.23 15.82
N GLN A 25 1.39 16.88 16.63
CA GLN A 25 0.57 15.69 16.42
C GLN A 25 -0.22 15.77 15.11
N GLN A 26 -0.81 16.91 14.80
CA GLN A 26 -1.52 17.14 13.54
C GLN A 26 -0.60 17.00 12.33
N TYR A 27 0.61 17.58 12.43
CA TYR A 27 1.60 17.45 11.36
C TYR A 27 2.00 16.00 11.14
N ALA A 28 2.27 15.26 12.21
CA ALA A 28 2.64 13.84 12.14
C ALA A 28 1.52 13.01 11.54
N LEU A 29 0.26 13.26 11.93
CA LEU A 29 -0.91 12.57 11.41
C LEU A 29 -1.09 12.85 9.92
N ASN A 30 -1.00 14.11 9.50
CA ASN A 30 -1.14 14.50 8.11
C ASN A 30 -0.05 13.87 7.24
N LYS A 31 1.18 13.79 7.76
CA LYS A 31 2.29 13.14 7.08
C LYS A 31 2.03 11.63 6.91
N THR A 32 1.53 10.99 7.95
CA THR A 32 1.18 9.57 7.90
C THR A 32 0.09 9.28 6.87
N ILE A 33 -0.97 10.09 6.86
CA ILE A 33 -2.05 9.98 5.86
C ILE A 33 -1.51 10.19 4.45
N HIS A 34 -0.67 11.20 4.26
CA HIS A 34 -0.05 11.48 2.97
C HIS A 34 0.79 10.29 2.47
N ASN A 35 1.58 9.69 3.36
CA ASN A 35 2.41 8.53 3.02
C ASN A 35 1.56 7.32 2.64
N HIS A 36 0.44 7.08 3.32
CA HIS A 36 -0.49 6.02 2.94
C HIS A 36 -1.12 6.26 1.58
N ARG A 37 -1.49 7.51 1.27
CA ARG A 37 -2.03 7.88 -0.05
C ARG A 37 -1.01 7.63 -1.16
N LEU A 38 0.25 7.99 -0.94
CA LEU A 38 1.32 7.73 -1.90
C LEU A 38 1.52 6.24 -2.11
N LYS A 39 1.49 5.46 -1.03
CA LYS A 39 1.62 4.00 -1.11
C LYS A 39 0.47 3.39 -1.90
N ILE A 40 -0.76 3.84 -1.66
CA ILE A 40 -1.95 3.39 -2.39
C ILE A 40 -1.81 3.70 -3.88
N GLN A 41 -1.37 4.90 -4.23
CA GLN A 41 -1.16 5.28 -5.63
C GLN A 41 -0.11 4.40 -6.30
N GLN A 42 0.99 4.13 -5.60
CA GLN A 42 2.05 3.25 -6.10
C GLN A 42 1.53 1.83 -6.35
N LEU A 43 0.77 1.29 -5.38
CA LEU A 43 0.17 -0.05 -5.51
C LEU A 43 -0.86 -0.09 -6.62
N GLN A 44 -1.65 0.96 -6.79
CA GLN A 44 -2.62 1.06 -7.88
C GLN A 44 -1.93 1.03 -9.25
N ASN A 45 -0.81 1.74 -9.39
CA ASN A 45 -0.02 1.72 -10.62
C ASN A 45 0.55 0.32 -10.90
N GLN A 46 1.03 -0.37 -9.86
CA GLN A 46 1.50 -1.75 -9.98
C GLN A 46 0.38 -2.70 -10.38
N LEU A 47 -0.81 -2.56 -9.79
CA LEU A 47 -1.98 -3.37 -10.13
C LEU A 47 -2.39 -3.16 -11.58
N ASN A 48 -2.41 -1.93 -12.05
CA ASN A 48 -2.75 -1.62 -13.44
C ASN A 48 -1.76 -2.26 -14.41
N TYR A 49 -0.47 -2.17 -14.11
CA TYR A 49 0.57 -2.83 -14.92
C TYR A 49 0.41 -4.35 -14.92
N LEU A 50 0.25 -4.95 -13.74
CA LEU A 50 0.09 -6.41 -13.63
C LEU A 50 -1.16 -6.88 -14.35
N ARG A 51 -2.28 -6.19 -14.19
CA ARG A 51 -3.55 -6.55 -14.83
C ARG A 51 -3.48 -6.42 -16.34
N ASN A 52 -2.96 -5.31 -16.84
CA ASN A 52 -3.01 -4.99 -18.26
C ASN A 52 -1.91 -5.66 -19.08
N ASN A 53 -0.77 -5.95 -18.46
CA ASN A 53 0.39 -6.50 -19.18
C ASN A 53 0.79 -7.88 -18.68
N ALA A 54 1.14 -8.01 -17.41
CA ALA A 54 1.74 -9.24 -16.88
C ALA A 54 0.76 -10.41 -16.88
N LEU A 55 -0.49 -10.22 -16.45
CA LEU A 55 -1.50 -11.29 -16.46
C LEU A 55 -1.87 -11.71 -17.87
N LYS A 56 -1.95 -10.77 -18.80
CA LYS A 56 -2.19 -11.07 -20.21
C LYS A 56 -1.05 -11.91 -20.79
N SER A 57 0.19 -11.51 -20.49
CA SER A 57 1.37 -12.25 -20.94
C SER A 57 1.41 -13.64 -20.34
N ALA A 58 1.05 -13.80 -19.07
CA ALA A 58 0.96 -15.10 -18.41
C ALA A 58 -0.10 -16.00 -19.06
N GLY A 59 -1.25 -15.44 -19.42
CA GLY A 59 -2.30 -16.16 -20.14
C GLY A 59 -1.83 -16.65 -21.50
N ILE A 60 -1.14 -15.81 -22.27
CA ILE A 60 -0.56 -16.18 -23.56
C ILE A 60 0.49 -17.27 -23.38
N LEU A 61 1.36 -17.13 -22.37
CA LEU A 61 2.39 -18.11 -22.06
C LEU A 61 1.78 -19.48 -21.75
N ILE A 62 0.75 -19.53 -20.90
CA ILE A 62 0.05 -20.77 -20.55
C ILE A 62 -0.52 -21.45 -21.81
N ASN A 63 -1.22 -20.68 -22.63
CA ASN A 63 -1.83 -21.22 -23.84
C ASN A 63 -0.77 -21.73 -24.83
N THR A 64 0.31 -21.00 -24.99
CA THR A 64 1.42 -21.37 -25.87
C THR A 64 2.09 -22.67 -25.39
N ILE A 65 2.40 -22.75 -24.09
CA ILE A 65 3.06 -23.90 -23.49
C ILE A 65 2.19 -25.14 -23.59
N GLN A 66 0.88 -25.02 -23.28
CA GLN A 66 -0.05 -26.13 -23.40
C GLN A 66 -0.14 -26.64 -24.82
N SER A 67 -0.23 -25.73 -25.79
CA SER A 67 -0.25 -26.08 -27.20
C SER A 67 1.04 -26.79 -27.64
N GLN A 68 2.19 -26.26 -27.26
CA GLN A 68 3.47 -26.85 -27.60
C GLN A 68 3.68 -28.22 -26.95
N TYR A 69 3.25 -28.37 -25.72
CA TYR A 69 3.33 -29.68 -25.03
C TYR A 69 2.43 -30.70 -25.67
N GLU A 70 1.19 -30.35 -26.02
CA GLU A 70 0.25 -31.24 -26.69
C GLU A 70 0.76 -31.71 -28.07
N LYS A 71 1.50 -30.83 -28.73
CA LYS A 71 2.16 -31.13 -30.03
C LYS A 71 3.51 -31.86 -29.87
N GLU A 72 3.89 -32.16 -28.65
CA GLU A 72 5.16 -32.81 -28.32
C GLU A 72 6.39 -32.03 -28.78
N ASN A 73 6.25 -30.69 -28.91
CA ASN A 73 7.37 -29.79 -29.30
C ASN A 73 8.25 -29.39 -28.13
N ILE A 74 7.76 -29.52 -26.90
CA ILE A 74 8.53 -29.25 -25.68
C ILE A 74 8.42 -30.45 -24.74
N GLU A 75 9.42 -30.59 -23.88
CA GLU A 75 9.44 -31.66 -22.88
C GLU A 75 8.63 -31.26 -21.63
N TYR A 76 8.31 -32.26 -20.83
CA TYR A 76 7.54 -32.08 -19.61
C TYR A 76 8.21 -31.09 -18.65
N TYR A 77 9.54 -31.12 -18.56
CA TYR A 77 10.30 -30.17 -17.75
C TYR A 77 10.06 -28.71 -18.18
N GLU A 78 10.13 -28.46 -19.48
CA GLU A 78 9.90 -27.11 -20.03
C GLU A 78 8.45 -26.67 -19.81
N TYR A 79 7.50 -27.58 -19.92
CA TYR A 79 6.10 -27.33 -19.61
C TYR A 79 5.93 -26.90 -18.14
N LEU A 80 6.51 -27.65 -17.20
CA LEU A 80 6.42 -27.34 -15.77
C LEU A 80 7.07 -25.99 -15.44
N GLU A 81 8.22 -25.71 -16.03
CA GLU A 81 8.92 -24.46 -15.81
C GLU A 81 8.11 -23.25 -16.27
N GLY A 82 7.51 -23.35 -17.46
CA GLY A 82 6.67 -22.30 -18.00
C GLY A 82 5.39 -22.10 -17.20
N MET A 83 4.76 -23.17 -16.74
CA MET A 83 3.56 -23.08 -15.88
C MET A 83 3.90 -22.45 -14.54
N SER A 84 5.05 -22.77 -13.97
CA SER A 84 5.54 -22.16 -12.74
C SER A 84 5.75 -20.65 -12.91
N THR A 85 6.35 -20.24 -14.00
CA THR A 85 6.56 -18.81 -14.31
C THR A 85 5.23 -18.07 -14.40
N ALA A 86 4.24 -18.63 -15.08
CA ALA A 86 2.91 -18.03 -15.21
C ALA A 86 2.20 -17.94 -13.85
N ASN A 87 2.33 -18.97 -13.02
CA ASN A 87 1.75 -18.98 -11.67
C ASN A 87 2.39 -17.94 -10.77
N ASP A 88 3.71 -17.74 -10.87
CA ASP A 88 4.41 -16.71 -10.09
C ASP A 88 3.88 -15.31 -10.40
N ILE A 89 3.56 -15.03 -11.66
CA ILE A 89 2.96 -13.76 -12.08
C ILE A 89 1.58 -13.59 -11.42
N LYS A 90 0.75 -14.62 -11.43
CA LYS A 90 -0.58 -14.59 -10.80
C LYS A 90 -0.49 -14.38 -9.29
N LEU A 91 0.45 -15.06 -8.64
CA LEU A 91 0.68 -14.91 -7.20
C LEU A 91 1.14 -13.49 -6.87
N LYS A 92 2.01 -12.91 -7.67
CA LYS A 92 2.46 -11.54 -7.49
C LYS A 92 1.28 -10.55 -7.59
N TYR A 93 0.39 -10.76 -8.55
CA TYR A 93 -0.81 -9.93 -8.67
C TYR A 93 -1.67 -10.01 -7.41
N LEU A 94 -1.94 -11.22 -6.91
CA LEU A 94 -2.74 -11.41 -5.71
C LEU A 94 -2.08 -10.78 -4.48
N LYS A 95 -0.77 -10.88 -4.37
CA LYS A 95 -0.01 -10.26 -3.27
C LYS A 95 -0.14 -8.74 -3.29
N VAL A 96 0.05 -8.13 -4.46
CA VAL A 96 -0.06 -6.67 -4.60
C VAL A 96 -1.50 -6.21 -4.35
N LEU A 97 -2.49 -6.97 -4.83
CA LEU A 97 -3.90 -6.68 -4.56
C LEU A 97 -4.21 -6.72 -3.06
N ASN A 98 -3.68 -7.70 -2.35
CA ASN A 98 -3.84 -7.80 -0.90
C ASN A 98 -3.20 -6.61 -0.18
N GLU A 99 -1.99 -6.22 -0.58
CA GLU A 99 -1.31 -5.04 -0.02
C GLU A 99 -2.12 -3.76 -0.25
N TYR A 100 -2.66 -3.61 -1.46
CA TYR A 100 -3.53 -2.48 -1.81
C TYR A 100 -4.75 -2.43 -0.92
N ASN A 101 -5.45 -3.54 -0.75
CA ASN A 101 -6.64 -3.62 0.09
C ASN A 101 -6.31 -3.30 1.54
N GLN A 102 -5.18 -3.77 2.05
CA GLN A 102 -4.75 -3.49 3.42
C GLN A 102 -4.43 -2.01 3.62
N GLU A 103 -3.80 -1.36 2.65
CA GLU A 103 -3.50 0.08 2.72
C GLU A 103 -4.78 0.92 2.70
N ILE A 104 -5.77 0.54 1.89
CA ILE A 104 -7.09 1.18 1.89
C ILE A 104 -7.75 1.07 3.26
N ILE A 105 -7.71 -0.09 3.88
CA ILE A 105 -8.27 -0.31 5.22
C ILE A 105 -7.55 0.56 6.25
N ARG A 106 -6.22 0.62 6.21
CA ARG A 106 -5.43 1.46 7.12
C ARG A 106 -5.78 2.94 6.97
N LEU A 107 -5.89 3.43 5.75
CA LEU A 107 -6.24 4.81 5.48
C LEU A 107 -7.65 5.13 6.00
N ASN A 108 -8.61 4.24 5.78
CA ASN A 108 -9.99 4.41 6.27
C ASN A 108 -10.05 4.48 7.80
N ARG A 109 -9.18 3.78 8.50
CA ARG A 109 -9.11 3.88 9.96
C ARG A 109 -8.73 5.27 10.42
N TYR A 110 -7.82 5.95 9.73
CA TYR A 110 -7.44 7.34 10.06
C TYR A 110 -8.61 8.29 9.83
N TYR A 111 -9.33 8.16 8.74
CA TYR A 111 -10.51 8.98 8.47
C TYR A 111 -11.63 8.73 9.47
N SER A 112 -11.87 7.50 9.82
CA SER A 112 -12.87 7.11 10.83
C SER A 112 -12.57 7.73 12.19
N ARG A 113 -11.30 7.79 12.61
CA ARG A 113 -10.88 8.43 13.86
C ARG A 113 -11.02 9.94 13.85
N SER A 114 -10.93 10.59 12.70
CA SER A 114 -11.02 12.05 12.61
C SER A 114 -12.44 12.57 12.80
N TRP A 115 -13.45 11.69 12.74
CA TRP A 115 -14.86 12.04 12.94
C TRP A 115 -15.36 11.81 14.36
N ASP A 116 -14.61 11.07 15.17
CA ASP A 116 -14.89 10.84 16.57
C ASP A 116 -14.16 11.86 17.46
#